data_4a7fccad0977423ef299c6b7b6fefa91
#
_entry.id   4a7fccad0977423ef299c6b7b6fefa91
#
_cell.length_a   1.000
_cell.length_b   1.000
_cell.length_c   1.000
_cell.angle_alpha   90.00
_cell.angle_beta   90.00
_cell.angle_gamma   90.00
#
_symmetry.space_group_name_H-M   'P 1'
#
loop_
_entity.id
_entity.type
_entity.pdbx_description
1 polymer ?
#
loop_
_entity_poly.entity_id
_entity_poly.type
_entity_poly.pdbx_seq_one_letter_code
_entity_poly.pdbx_strand_id
1 'polypeptide(L)'
;MRQKPKSPARVPAAGQKPSIEEAFQLRFTPDAAADIQSLHGSIRDQLRKVLEKKLAVNPEGYGLPLRGALANFWKHEFGNHRVIYRIYPQLRVVAICSVGIRKQGDAADIYRQLESVAKSGRLAEQLASVLKKILPET
;
A
#
# COMPACT_ATOMS: atom_id res chain seq x y z
N MET A 1 3.26 4.81 -23.08
CA MET A 1 3.12 4.95 -22.52
C MET A 1 2.65 4.79 -22.10
N ARG A 2 3.27 4.63 -22.03
CA ARG A 2 3.20 4.68 -21.22
C ARG A 2 3.05 4.77 -20.86
N GLN A 3 3.57 4.77 -20.78
CA GLN A 3 3.71 5.07 -20.00
C GLN A 3 3.62 5.19 -19.71
N LYS A 4 4.02 5.26 -19.91
CA LYS A 4 4.30 5.59 -19.36
C LYS A 4 4.16 5.96 -19.51
N PRO A 5 4.38 6.08 -19.37
CA PRO A 5 4.63 6.55 -19.12
C PRO A 5 4.82 6.67 -18.93
N LYS A 6 5.27 6.92 -18.62
CA LYS A 6 5.76 7.01 -18.12
C LYS A 6 6.19 7.03 -17.96
N SER A 7 6.42 7.13 -17.93
CA SER A 7 7.07 7.07 -17.50
C SER A 7 7.37 7.17 -17.16
N PRO A 8 7.08 7.47 -17.51
CA PRO A 8 7.67 7.58 -16.76
C PRO A 8 8.28 7.52 -15.60
N ALA A 9 7.92 7.18 -14.75
CA ALA A 9 8.75 7.13 -13.60
C ALA A 9 9.94 6.23 -13.84
N ARG A 10 11.11 6.70 -13.53
CA ARG A 10 12.29 5.88 -13.72
C ARG A 10 12.41 4.90 -12.56
N VAL A 11 12.53 3.64 -12.91
CA VAL A 11 12.89 2.62 -11.93
C VAL A 11 14.40 2.66 -11.76
N PRO A 12 14.93 2.73 -10.54
CA PRO A 12 16.37 2.71 -10.32
C PRO A 12 17.00 1.44 -10.89
N ALA A 13 18.24 1.55 -11.35
CA ALA A 13 18.97 0.38 -11.81
C ALA A 13 19.13 -0.62 -10.67
N ALA A 14 19.30 -1.90 -11.02
CA ALA A 14 19.46 -2.94 -10.03
C ALA A 14 20.61 -2.59 -9.08
N GLY A 15 20.37 -2.70 -7.78
CA GLY A 15 21.36 -2.40 -6.76
C GLY A 15 21.44 -0.96 -6.35
N GLN A 16 20.78 -0.06 -7.04
CA GLN A 16 20.76 1.35 -6.68
C GLN A 16 19.55 1.66 -5.81
N LYS A 17 19.76 2.51 -4.83
CA LYS A 17 18.65 3.01 -4.03
C LYS A 17 18.10 4.26 -4.70
N PRO A 18 16.79 4.48 -4.67
CA PRO A 18 16.24 5.72 -5.18
C PRO A 18 16.72 6.90 -4.33
N SER A 19 16.81 8.06 -4.93
CA SER A 19 17.06 9.27 -4.15
C SER A 19 15.84 9.53 -3.26
N ILE A 20 16.04 10.33 -2.21
CA ILE A 20 14.93 10.71 -1.33
C ILE A 20 13.80 11.35 -2.12
N GLU A 21 14.14 12.11 -3.16
CA GLU A 21 13.16 12.78 -4.00
C GLU A 21 12.36 11.83 -4.87
N GLU A 22 12.93 10.67 -5.21
CA GLU A 22 12.27 9.68 -6.06
C GLU A 22 11.46 8.67 -5.27
N ALA A 23 11.79 8.47 -4.00
CA ALA A 23 11.08 7.49 -3.20
C ALA A 23 9.73 8.04 -2.74
N PHE A 24 8.75 7.13 -2.65
CA PHE A 24 7.47 7.45 -2.04
C PHE A 24 7.61 7.36 -0.54
N GLN A 25 6.89 8.24 0.16
CA GLN A 25 6.78 8.13 1.61
C GLN A 25 5.68 7.12 1.94
N LEU A 26 5.99 6.24 2.88
CA LEU A 26 5.01 5.24 3.32
C LEU A 26 4.24 5.80 4.49
N ARG A 27 2.92 5.62 4.46
CA ARG A 27 2.04 5.98 5.55
C ARG A 27 1.13 4.80 5.85
N PHE A 28 0.63 4.73 7.05
CA PHE A 28 -0.14 3.56 7.50
C PHE A 28 -1.45 4.02 8.13
N THR A 29 -2.55 3.39 7.71
CA THR A 29 -3.80 3.59 8.42
C THR A 29 -3.70 2.90 9.78
N PRO A 30 -4.53 3.31 10.76
CA PRO A 30 -4.55 2.62 12.05
C PRO A 30 -4.82 1.11 11.93
N ASP A 31 -5.70 0.71 11.01
CA ASP A 31 -5.98 -0.71 10.79
C ASP A 31 -4.75 -1.43 10.24
N ALA A 32 -4.03 -0.82 9.31
CA ALA A 32 -2.80 -1.42 8.78
C ALA A 32 -1.75 -1.55 9.87
N ALA A 33 -1.59 -0.54 10.71
CA ALA A 33 -0.63 -0.60 11.81
C ALA A 33 -0.96 -1.76 12.76
N ALA A 34 -2.25 -1.95 13.07
CA ALA A 34 -2.68 -3.05 13.92
C ALA A 34 -2.40 -4.39 13.26
N ASP A 35 -2.69 -4.50 11.95
CA ASP A 35 -2.40 -5.73 11.20
C ASP A 35 -0.92 -6.10 11.30
N ILE A 36 -0.05 -5.10 11.12
CA ILE A 36 1.39 -5.33 11.13
C ILE A 36 1.86 -5.79 12.50
N GLN A 37 1.32 -5.20 13.56
CA GLN A 37 1.69 -5.60 14.92
C GLN A 37 1.31 -7.05 15.23
N SER A 38 0.30 -7.57 14.57
CA SER A 38 -0.15 -8.94 14.81
C SER A 38 0.66 -9.99 14.05
N LEU A 39 1.56 -9.58 13.16
CA LEU A 39 2.36 -10.51 12.38
C LEU A 39 3.50 -11.11 13.20
N HIS A 40 3.89 -12.33 12.87
CA HIS A 40 5.14 -12.90 13.41
C HIS A 40 6.34 -12.06 12.99
N GLY A 41 7.39 -12.06 13.81
CA GLY A 41 8.56 -11.24 13.55
C GLY A 41 9.19 -11.49 12.20
N SER A 42 9.29 -12.76 11.78
CA SER A 42 9.87 -13.09 10.47
C SER A 42 9.03 -12.52 9.33
N ILE A 43 7.70 -12.55 9.47
CA ILE A 43 6.81 -12.00 8.44
C ILE A 43 6.89 -10.48 8.44
N ARG A 44 6.98 -9.85 9.62
CA ARG A 44 7.18 -8.40 9.68
C ARG A 44 8.48 -7.97 9.00
N ASP A 45 9.54 -8.76 9.17
CA ASP A 45 10.81 -8.46 8.51
C ASP A 45 10.69 -8.55 7.00
N GLN A 46 9.99 -9.57 6.50
CA GLN A 46 9.73 -9.69 5.07
C GLN A 46 8.91 -8.51 4.56
N LEU A 47 7.88 -8.14 5.32
CA LEU A 47 7.04 -7.00 4.96
C LEU A 47 7.86 -5.71 4.88
N ARG A 48 8.74 -5.48 5.87
CA ARG A 48 9.57 -4.29 5.86
C ARG A 48 10.40 -4.21 4.59
N LYS A 49 10.98 -5.33 4.15
CA LYS A 49 11.76 -5.37 2.92
C LYS A 49 10.89 -5.07 1.70
N VAL A 50 9.67 -5.62 1.67
CA VAL A 50 8.73 -5.33 0.58
C VAL A 50 8.41 -3.85 0.54
N LEU A 51 8.12 -3.27 1.70
CA LEU A 51 7.75 -1.86 1.77
C LEU A 51 8.89 -0.97 1.32
N GLU A 52 10.10 -1.19 1.84
CA GLU A 52 11.24 -0.32 1.58
C GLU A 52 11.83 -0.51 0.20
N LYS A 53 11.91 -1.74 -0.27
CA LYS A 53 12.63 -2.05 -1.51
C LYS A 53 11.74 -2.12 -2.73
N LYS A 54 10.43 -2.27 -2.54
CA LYS A 54 9.49 -2.40 -3.65
C LYS A 54 8.45 -1.29 -3.67
N LEU A 55 7.63 -1.20 -2.64
CA LEU A 55 6.49 -0.29 -2.68
C LEU A 55 6.90 1.18 -2.55
N ALA A 56 7.94 1.49 -1.80
CA ALA A 56 8.44 2.85 -1.73
C ALA A 56 9.16 3.27 -3.00
N VAL A 57 9.65 2.30 -3.76
CA VAL A 57 10.42 2.56 -4.98
C VAL A 57 9.50 2.67 -6.20
N ASN A 58 8.61 1.69 -6.38
CA ASN A 58 7.76 1.65 -7.57
C ASN A 58 6.45 0.93 -7.24
N PRO A 59 5.54 1.63 -6.54
CA PRO A 59 4.31 0.98 -6.09
C PRO A 59 3.41 0.48 -7.21
N GLU A 60 3.39 1.14 -8.36
CA GLU A 60 2.60 0.66 -9.50
C GLU A 60 3.26 -0.55 -10.15
N GLY A 61 4.58 -0.55 -10.28
CA GLY A 61 5.29 -1.62 -10.96
C GLY A 61 5.29 -2.93 -10.18
N TYR A 62 5.23 -2.87 -8.87
CA TYR A 62 5.24 -4.06 -8.03
C TYR A 62 3.86 -4.52 -7.59
N GLY A 63 2.81 -3.80 -7.97
CA GLY A 63 1.47 -4.12 -7.55
C GLY A 63 0.52 -4.39 -8.69
N LEU A 64 -0.70 -4.79 -8.33
CA LEU A 64 -1.79 -4.99 -9.28
C LEU A 64 -2.99 -4.20 -8.78
N PRO A 65 -3.69 -3.50 -9.69
CA PRO A 65 -4.86 -2.73 -9.29
C PRO A 65 -6.02 -3.64 -8.93
N LEU A 66 -6.81 -3.22 -7.96
CA LEU A 66 -8.03 -3.91 -7.56
C LEU A 66 -9.24 -3.31 -8.28
N ARG A 67 -10.37 -3.99 -8.18
CA ARG A 67 -11.61 -3.61 -8.85
C ARG A 67 -12.77 -3.58 -7.87
N GLY A 68 -13.93 -3.14 -8.36
CA GLY A 68 -15.15 -3.14 -7.57
C GLY A 68 -15.09 -2.17 -6.41
N ALA A 69 -15.50 -2.63 -5.23
CA ALA A 69 -15.53 -1.80 -4.04
C ALA A 69 -14.15 -1.29 -3.64
N LEU A 70 -13.08 -1.96 -4.11
CA LEU A 70 -11.71 -1.57 -3.83
C LEU A 70 -11.01 -0.94 -5.03
N ALA A 71 -11.77 -0.41 -5.98
CA ALA A 71 -11.20 0.33 -7.10
C ALA A 71 -10.34 1.47 -6.57
N ASN A 72 -9.25 1.77 -7.27
CA ASN A 72 -8.23 2.74 -6.88
C ASN A 72 -7.26 2.26 -5.79
N PHE A 73 -7.44 1.02 -5.34
CA PHE A 73 -6.47 0.40 -4.44
C PHE A 73 -5.65 -0.61 -5.21
N TRP A 74 -4.50 -0.95 -4.64
CA TRP A 74 -3.53 -1.86 -5.24
C TRP A 74 -3.19 -2.96 -4.26
N LYS A 75 -2.75 -4.09 -4.78
CA LYS A 75 -2.27 -5.18 -3.94
C LYS A 75 -0.86 -5.58 -4.34
N HIS A 76 -0.10 -6.05 -3.36
CA HIS A 76 1.18 -6.73 -3.58
C HIS A 76 1.18 -8.01 -2.77
N GLU A 77 1.62 -9.10 -3.39
CA GLU A 77 1.62 -10.41 -2.75
C GLU A 77 3.04 -10.77 -2.30
N PHE A 78 3.16 -11.24 -1.07
CA PHE A 78 4.40 -11.82 -0.58
C PHE A 78 4.07 -13.06 0.23
N GLY A 79 4.52 -14.23 -0.25
CA GLY A 79 4.11 -15.51 0.34
C GLY A 79 2.59 -15.64 0.31
N ASN A 80 2.02 -15.99 1.44
CA ASN A 80 0.56 -16.09 1.58
C ASN A 80 -0.09 -14.77 1.98
N HIS A 81 0.71 -13.73 2.14
CA HIS A 81 0.23 -12.43 2.61
C HIS A 81 -0.02 -11.48 1.47
N ARG A 82 -0.87 -10.50 1.74
CA ARG A 82 -1.20 -9.43 0.80
C ARG A 82 -1.05 -8.11 1.51
N VAL A 83 -0.51 -7.12 0.81
CA VAL A 83 -0.51 -5.73 1.25
C VAL A 83 -1.46 -4.99 0.33
N ILE A 84 -2.43 -4.27 0.90
CA ILE A 84 -3.34 -3.45 0.10
C ILE A 84 -3.05 -2.00 0.41
N TYR A 85 -2.90 -1.21 -0.64
CA TYR A 85 -2.44 0.16 -0.50
C TYR A 85 -3.06 1.06 -1.56
N ARG A 86 -2.97 2.35 -1.30
CA ARG A 86 -3.40 3.36 -2.24
C ARG A 86 -2.22 4.28 -2.56
N ILE A 87 -2.12 4.68 -3.83
CA ILE A 87 -1.03 5.51 -4.31
C ILE A 87 -1.54 6.93 -4.52
N TYR A 88 -0.81 7.90 -4.00
CA TYR A 88 -1.07 9.33 -4.23
C TYR A 88 0.16 9.91 -4.93
N PRO A 89 0.20 9.85 -6.27
CA PRO A 89 1.42 10.21 -7.01
C PRO A 89 1.85 11.65 -6.81
N GLN A 90 0.90 12.58 -6.76
CA GLN A 90 1.24 13.99 -6.61
C GLN A 90 1.86 14.30 -5.26
N LEU A 91 1.49 13.53 -4.25
CA LEU A 91 2.04 13.70 -2.90
C LEU A 91 3.26 12.83 -2.66
N ARG A 92 3.57 11.93 -3.58
CA ARG A 92 4.63 10.92 -3.43
C ARG A 92 4.41 10.10 -2.16
N VAL A 93 3.18 9.64 -1.97
CA VAL A 93 2.78 8.89 -0.78
C VAL A 93 2.13 7.57 -1.19
N VAL A 94 2.48 6.50 -0.48
CA VAL A 94 1.78 5.23 -0.53
C VAL A 94 1.17 4.99 0.84
N ALA A 95 -0.16 4.90 0.89
CA ALA A 95 -0.88 4.64 2.13
C ALA A 95 -1.20 3.16 2.23
N ILE A 96 -0.60 2.50 3.20
CA ILE A 96 -0.84 1.09 3.46
C ILE A 96 -2.15 0.96 4.24
N CYS A 97 -3.11 0.23 3.68
CA CYS A 97 -4.47 0.17 4.22
C CYS A 97 -4.76 -1.14 4.95
N SER A 98 -4.14 -2.23 4.52
CA SER A 98 -4.38 -3.54 5.13
C SER A 98 -3.24 -4.48 4.83
N VAL A 99 -2.93 -5.36 5.77
CA VAL A 99 -1.97 -6.44 5.58
C VAL A 99 -2.60 -7.70 6.17
N GLY A 100 -2.64 -8.78 5.40
CA GLY A 100 -3.24 -9.99 5.91
C GLY A 100 -3.13 -11.12 4.92
N ILE A 101 -3.82 -12.21 5.24
CA ILE A 101 -3.80 -13.42 4.44
C ILE A 101 -5.08 -13.50 3.61
N ARG A 102 -4.94 -13.94 2.37
CA ARG A 102 -6.11 -14.23 1.55
C ARG A 102 -6.65 -15.59 1.94
N LYS A 103 -7.91 -15.63 2.34
CA LYS A 103 -8.63 -16.86 2.68
C LYS A 103 -9.95 -16.87 1.93
N GLN A 104 -9.89 -17.24 0.67
CA GLN A 104 -11.06 -17.19 -0.20
C GLN A 104 -12.24 -17.94 0.42
N GLY A 105 -13.39 -17.28 0.47
CA GLY A 105 -14.60 -17.85 1.05
C GLY A 105 -14.70 -17.75 2.56
N ASP A 106 -13.67 -17.22 3.23
CA ASP A 106 -13.63 -17.08 4.69
C ASP A 106 -13.90 -15.63 5.07
N ALA A 107 -14.65 -15.41 6.14
CA ALA A 107 -14.91 -14.06 6.66
C ALA A 107 -13.63 -13.35 7.09
N ALA A 108 -12.58 -14.12 7.42
CA ALA A 108 -11.28 -13.56 7.78
C ALA A 108 -10.42 -13.18 6.58
N ASP A 109 -10.93 -13.39 5.36
CA ASP A 109 -10.20 -13.02 4.14
C ASP A 109 -9.95 -11.51 4.11
N ILE A 110 -8.70 -11.14 3.79
CA ILE A 110 -8.30 -9.74 3.80
C ILE A 110 -9.19 -8.86 2.90
N TYR A 111 -9.59 -9.37 1.74
CA TYR A 111 -10.40 -8.57 0.81
C TYR A 111 -11.81 -8.33 1.36
N ARG A 112 -12.42 -9.35 1.95
CA ARG A 112 -13.75 -9.21 2.54
C ARG A 112 -13.75 -8.24 3.70
N GLN A 113 -12.74 -8.34 4.56
CA GLN A 113 -12.63 -7.43 5.71
C GLN A 113 -12.43 -6.00 5.25
N LEU A 114 -11.56 -5.77 4.26
CA LEU A 114 -11.33 -4.43 3.79
C LEU A 114 -12.52 -3.86 3.05
N GLU A 115 -13.25 -4.68 2.29
CA GLU A 115 -14.49 -4.23 1.65
C GLU A 115 -15.52 -3.78 2.68
N SER A 116 -15.62 -4.50 3.79
CA SER A 116 -16.52 -4.11 4.88
C SER A 116 -16.13 -2.76 5.46
N VAL A 117 -14.83 -2.55 5.69
CA VAL A 117 -14.32 -1.30 6.22
C VAL A 117 -14.55 -0.16 5.22
N ALA A 118 -14.40 -0.45 3.92
CA ALA A 118 -14.64 0.54 2.87
C ALA A 118 -16.11 0.93 2.81
N LYS A 119 -17.01 -0.06 2.88
CA LYS A 119 -18.45 0.20 2.77
C LYS A 119 -18.99 0.96 3.97
N SER A 120 -18.37 0.81 5.14
CA SER A 120 -18.80 1.53 6.35
C SER A 120 -18.33 2.98 6.37
N GLY A 121 -17.47 3.38 5.44
CA GLY A 121 -16.85 4.71 5.45
C GLY A 121 -15.60 4.80 6.31
N ARG A 122 -15.28 3.78 7.07
CA ARG A 122 -14.15 3.79 7.98
C ARG A 122 -12.81 3.92 7.24
N LEU A 123 -12.68 3.26 6.09
CA LEU A 123 -11.45 3.34 5.31
C LEU A 123 -11.23 4.76 4.80
N ALA A 124 -12.28 5.40 4.28
CA ALA A 124 -12.18 6.77 3.80
C ALA A 124 -11.79 7.73 4.93
N GLU A 125 -12.36 7.53 6.13
CA GLU A 125 -12.00 8.35 7.27
C GLU A 125 -10.53 8.18 7.67
N GLN A 126 -10.04 6.95 7.68
CA GLN A 126 -8.65 6.69 8.01
C GLN A 126 -7.71 7.32 6.98
N LEU A 127 -8.04 7.19 5.69
CA LEU A 127 -7.22 7.80 4.65
C LEU A 127 -7.22 9.31 4.73
N ALA A 128 -8.38 9.91 5.00
CA ALA A 128 -8.46 11.37 5.18
C ALA A 128 -7.58 11.81 6.34
N SER A 129 -7.57 11.06 7.44
CA SER A 129 -6.74 11.37 8.59
C SER A 129 -5.26 11.29 8.27
N VAL A 130 -4.86 10.25 7.51
CA VAL A 130 -3.47 10.09 7.08
C VAL A 130 -3.04 11.27 6.21
N LEU A 131 -3.86 11.64 5.24
CA LEU A 131 -3.53 12.73 4.32
C LEU A 131 -3.49 14.08 5.03
N LYS A 132 -4.35 14.28 6.02
CA LYS A 132 -4.39 15.52 6.77
C LYS A 132 -3.08 15.79 7.50
N LYS A 133 -2.40 14.74 7.94
CA LYS A 133 -1.11 14.87 8.62
C LYS A 133 0.03 15.20 7.68
N ILE A 134 -0.15 14.96 6.39
CA ILE A 134 0.88 15.17 5.37
C ILE A 134 0.74 16.52 4.71
N LEU A 135 -0.51 16.94 4.45
CA LEU A 135 -0.76 18.20 3.74
C LEU A 135 -0.42 19.38 4.63
N PRO A 136 0.21 20.43 4.05
CA PRO A 136 0.51 21.63 4.84
C PRO A 136 -0.78 22.33 5.24
N GLU A 137 -0.75 22.93 6.42
CA GLU A 137 -1.86 23.75 6.86
C GLU A 137 -1.86 25.07 6.09
N THR A 138 -3.03 25.49 5.69
CA THR A 138 -3.20 26.77 5.00
C THR A 138 -3.82 27.80 5.92
#